data_4d49655443c1a0551f1ab812f1bd4568
#
_entry.id   4d49655443c1a0551f1ab812f1bd4568
#
_cell.length_a   1.000
_cell.length_b   1.000
_cell.length_c   1.000
_cell.angle_alpha   90.00
_cell.angle_beta   90.00
_cell.angle_gamma   90.00
#
_symmetry.space_group_name_H-M   'P 1'
#
loop_
_entity.id
_entity.type
_entity.pdbx_description
1 polymer ?
#
loop_
_entity_poly.entity_id
_entity_poly.type
_entity_poly.pdbx_seq_one_letter_code
_entity_poly.pdbx_strand_id
1 'polypeptide(L)'
;MQNNEFRKYAIQHMGMSSNSLDSYMKTQSMHVTNFTPYIIEERQLNAQALDVFSRLMMDRIIFMGTAIDDYVANVIQAQLLFLSSVDAKRDIQIYINSPGGVVYSGLAIYDTMHFITPDVATICTGIAASMAAVLLCAGAKGKRAGLSHSRVMIHQPLGG
;
A
#
# COMPACT_ATOMS: atom_id res chain seq x y z
N MET A 1 -26.81 -14.40 -9.34
CA MET A 1 -28.23 -14.54 -8.98
C MET A 1 -28.69 -13.59 -7.86
N GLN A 2 -27.90 -13.35 -6.81
CA GLN A 2 -28.27 -12.48 -5.67
C GLN A 2 -28.57 -11.00 -6.01
N ASN A 3 -27.96 -10.44 -7.04
CA ASN A 3 -28.12 -9.01 -7.37
C ASN A 3 -29.52 -8.63 -7.89
N ASN A 4 -30.24 -9.57 -8.48
CA ASN A 4 -31.57 -9.31 -9.07
C ASN A 4 -32.70 -9.35 -8.03
N GLU A 5 -32.56 -10.13 -6.96
CA GLU A 5 -33.53 -10.21 -5.86
C GLU A 5 -33.43 -8.98 -4.96
N PHE A 6 -32.22 -8.53 -4.64
CA PHE A 6 -32.00 -7.29 -3.90
C PHE A 6 -32.58 -6.09 -4.66
N ARG A 7 -32.38 -6.02 -5.98
CA ARG A 7 -32.94 -4.95 -6.82
C ARG A 7 -34.45 -4.91 -6.79
N LYS A 8 -35.10 -6.06 -6.90
CA LYS A 8 -36.56 -6.15 -6.81
C LYS A 8 -37.08 -5.72 -5.42
N TYR A 9 -36.45 -6.18 -4.37
CA TYR A 9 -36.80 -5.82 -2.99
C TYR A 9 -36.68 -4.33 -2.72
N ALA A 10 -35.53 -3.72 -3.12
CA ALA A 10 -35.27 -2.30 -2.91
C ALA A 10 -36.28 -1.39 -3.65
N ILE A 11 -36.69 -1.77 -4.87
CA ILE A 11 -37.66 -0.98 -5.65
C ILE A 11 -39.08 -1.22 -5.17
N GLN A 12 -39.50 -2.48 -4.93
CA GLN A 12 -40.88 -2.82 -4.65
C GLN A 12 -41.26 -2.62 -3.19
N HIS A 13 -40.37 -2.82 -2.24
CA HIS A 13 -40.68 -2.77 -0.81
C HIS A 13 -40.08 -1.57 -0.09
N MET A 14 -38.94 -1.03 -0.56
CA MET A 14 -38.29 0.14 0.06
C MET A 14 -38.55 1.45 -0.70
N GLY A 15 -39.29 1.41 -1.81
CA GLY A 15 -39.63 2.60 -2.60
C GLY A 15 -38.45 3.35 -3.19
N MET A 16 -37.28 2.70 -3.33
CA MET A 16 -36.12 3.34 -3.93
C MET A 16 -36.30 3.51 -5.44
N SER A 17 -35.95 4.69 -5.97
CA SER A 17 -35.95 4.87 -7.43
C SER A 17 -34.87 4.01 -8.09
N SER A 18 -35.15 3.50 -9.28
CA SER A 18 -34.18 2.71 -10.05
C SER A 18 -32.86 3.47 -10.28
N ASN A 19 -32.94 4.79 -10.51
CA ASN A 19 -31.76 5.66 -10.70
C ASN A 19 -30.91 5.78 -9.43
N SER A 20 -31.54 5.91 -8.27
CA SER A 20 -30.83 5.95 -6.98
C SER A 20 -30.18 4.61 -6.67
N LEU A 21 -30.86 3.51 -6.98
CA LEU A 21 -30.32 2.18 -6.79
C LEU A 21 -29.16 1.88 -7.77
N ASP A 22 -29.28 2.29 -9.03
CA ASP A 22 -28.22 2.13 -10.02
C ASP A 22 -26.98 2.98 -9.68
N SER A 23 -27.20 4.18 -9.14
CA SER A 23 -26.10 5.01 -8.60
C SER A 23 -25.42 4.35 -7.41
N TYR A 24 -26.19 3.77 -6.47
CA TYR A 24 -25.66 3.05 -5.32
C TYR A 24 -24.89 1.80 -5.74
N MET A 25 -25.43 1.01 -6.65
CA MET A 25 -24.79 -0.20 -7.19
C MET A 25 -23.50 0.14 -7.96
N LYS A 26 -23.51 1.24 -8.71
CA LYS A 26 -22.33 1.74 -9.43
C LYS A 26 -21.27 2.24 -8.46
N THR A 27 -21.64 2.86 -7.35
CA THR A 27 -20.72 3.27 -6.28
C THR A 27 -20.13 2.07 -5.54
N GLN A 28 -20.91 1.00 -5.32
CA GLN A 28 -20.43 -0.25 -4.74
C GLN A 28 -19.55 -1.07 -5.70
N SER A 29 -19.82 -1.02 -7.01
CA SER A 29 -19.00 -1.70 -8.01
C SER A 29 -17.74 -0.93 -8.40
N MET A 30 -17.68 0.36 -8.14
CA MET A 30 -16.42 1.05 -8.02
C MET A 30 -15.74 0.48 -6.77
N HIS A 31 -14.87 -0.52 -6.98
CA HIS A 31 -13.88 -0.84 -5.97
C HIS A 31 -13.34 0.49 -5.48
N VAL A 32 -13.47 0.72 -4.19
CA VAL A 32 -12.92 1.91 -3.54
C VAL A 32 -11.39 1.78 -3.58
N THR A 33 -10.83 1.87 -4.79
CA THR A 33 -9.41 1.83 -5.06
C THR A 33 -8.74 3.19 -4.85
N ASN A 34 -9.53 4.24 -4.56
CA ASN A 34 -9.02 5.59 -4.38
C ASN A 34 -9.50 6.21 -3.07
N PHE A 35 -9.10 5.61 -1.93
CA PHE A 35 -9.12 6.32 -0.64
C PHE A 35 -7.87 7.20 -0.45
N THR A 36 -7.12 7.47 -1.50
CA THR A 36 -6.04 8.43 -1.41
C THR A 36 -6.61 9.83 -1.58
N PRO A 37 -6.71 10.63 -0.51
CA PRO A 37 -7.12 12.02 -0.66
C PRO A 37 -6.09 12.77 -1.51
N TYR A 38 -6.58 13.62 -2.40
CA TYR A 38 -5.74 14.52 -3.16
C TYR A 38 -5.33 15.72 -2.30
N ILE A 39 -4.07 16.08 -2.36
CA ILE A 39 -3.52 17.29 -1.74
C ILE A 39 -3.29 18.30 -2.85
N ILE A 40 -3.70 19.54 -2.64
CA ILE A 40 -3.34 20.65 -3.51
C ILE A 40 -2.08 21.28 -2.91
N GLU A 41 -0.95 21.13 -3.57
CA GLU A 41 0.30 21.79 -3.20
C GLU A 41 0.49 23.02 -4.08
N GLU A 42 0.40 24.22 -3.48
CA GLU A 42 0.72 25.48 -4.17
C GLU A 42 2.25 25.61 -4.26
N ARG A 43 2.78 25.44 -5.45
CA ARG A 43 4.15 25.87 -5.78
C ARG A 43 4.05 27.17 -6.58
N GLN A 44 5.03 28.03 -6.45
CA GLN A 44 5.03 29.45 -6.89
C GLN A 44 4.49 29.76 -8.30
N LEU A 45 4.13 28.78 -9.13
CA LEU A 45 3.60 28.97 -10.49
C LEU A 45 2.46 28.04 -10.90
N ASN A 46 2.15 26.92 -10.16
CA ASN A 46 1.04 26.02 -10.51
C ASN A 46 0.58 25.22 -9.30
N ALA A 47 -0.72 25.23 -9.02
CA ALA A 47 -1.34 24.30 -8.08
C ALA A 47 -1.42 22.91 -8.76
N GLN A 48 -0.80 21.89 -8.17
CA GLN A 48 -0.83 20.51 -8.67
C GLN A 48 -1.55 19.60 -7.67
N ALA A 49 -2.58 18.91 -8.14
CA ALA A 49 -3.26 17.90 -7.33
C ALA A 49 -2.39 16.64 -7.31
N LEU A 50 -1.90 16.25 -6.13
CA LEU A 50 -1.15 15.02 -5.90
C LEU A 50 -1.93 14.12 -4.96
N ASP A 51 -1.94 12.82 -5.21
CA ASP A 51 -2.42 11.89 -4.19
C ASP A 51 -1.43 11.81 -3.02
N VAL A 52 -1.92 11.42 -1.84
CA VAL A 52 -1.12 11.40 -0.60
C VAL A 52 0.09 10.49 -0.71
N PHE A 53 -0.01 9.33 -1.36
CA PHE A 53 1.12 8.42 -1.50
C PHE A 53 2.20 8.99 -2.41
N SER A 54 1.80 9.62 -3.50
CA SER A 54 2.74 10.35 -4.38
C SER A 54 3.43 11.48 -3.63
N ARG A 55 2.71 12.21 -2.78
CA ARG A 55 3.29 13.27 -1.96
C ARG A 55 4.29 12.71 -0.93
N LEU A 56 3.94 11.62 -0.25
CA LEU A 56 4.85 10.94 0.69
C LEU A 56 6.10 10.42 -0.02
N MET A 57 5.96 9.88 -1.23
CA MET A 57 7.09 9.41 -2.02
C MET A 57 8.09 10.53 -2.36
N MET A 58 7.63 11.79 -2.54
CA MET A 58 8.54 12.93 -2.70
C MET A 58 9.41 13.18 -1.45
N ASP A 59 8.90 12.82 -0.27
CA ASP A 59 9.67 12.84 0.97
C ASP A 59 10.40 11.51 1.25
N ARG A 60 10.48 10.63 0.23
CA ARG A 60 11.14 9.32 0.26
C ARG A 60 10.47 8.32 1.19
N ILE A 61 9.17 8.44 1.36
CA ILE A 61 8.35 7.55 2.19
C ILE A 61 7.51 6.67 1.28
N ILE A 62 7.67 5.35 1.44
CA ILE A 62 6.85 4.31 0.82
C ILE A 62 5.95 3.71 1.88
N PHE A 63 4.67 3.53 1.56
CA PHE A 63 3.72 2.91 2.48
C PHE A 63 3.27 1.55 1.95
N MET A 64 3.64 0.48 2.65
CA MET A 64 3.25 -0.89 2.36
C MET A 64 2.14 -1.33 3.32
N GLY A 65 0.88 -1.05 2.96
CA GLY A 65 -0.29 -1.20 3.80
C GLY A 65 -1.22 -2.36 3.40
N THR A 66 -0.76 -3.32 2.60
CA THR A 66 -1.59 -4.41 2.07
C THR A 66 -0.81 -5.72 2.00
N ALA A 67 -1.48 -6.81 1.61
CA ALA A 67 -0.81 -8.07 1.33
C ALA A 67 0.17 -7.93 0.15
N ILE A 68 1.24 -8.72 0.20
CA ILE A 68 2.30 -8.72 -0.80
C ILE A 68 1.91 -9.69 -1.92
N ASP A 69 1.69 -9.14 -3.10
CA ASP A 69 1.50 -9.86 -4.36
C ASP A 69 2.47 -9.31 -5.42
N ASP A 70 2.40 -9.83 -6.63
CA ASP A 70 3.27 -9.42 -7.73
C ASP A 70 3.08 -7.95 -8.11
N TYR A 71 1.84 -7.44 -8.04
CA TYR A 71 1.56 -6.04 -8.35
C TYR A 71 2.18 -5.10 -7.32
N VAL A 72 1.96 -5.38 -6.04
CA VAL A 72 2.53 -4.60 -4.93
C VAL A 72 4.05 -4.64 -4.99
N ALA A 73 4.64 -5.81 -5.24
CA ALA A 73 6.07 -5.95 -5.37
C ALA A 73 6.65 -5.11 -6.51
N ASN A 74 6.04 -5.15 -7.68
CA ASN A 74 6.47 -4.36 -8.83
C ASN A 74 6.39 -2.85 -8.55
N VAL A 75 5.33 -2.39 -7.89
CA VAL A 75 5.18 -0.98 -7.53
C VAL A 75 6.27 -0.55 -6.55
N ILE A 76 6.50 -1.32 -5.47
CA ILE A 76 7.51 -0.98 -4.46
C ILE A 76 8.92 -1.01 -5.06
N GLN A 77 9.26 -2.00 -5.88
CA GLN A 77 10.54 -2.05 -6.57
C GLN A 77 10.75 -0.83 -7.47
N ALA A 78 9.74 -0.46 -8.27
CA ALA A 78 9.81 0.72 -9.11
C ALA A 78 10.02 2.01 -8.30
N GLN A 79 9.33 2.15 -7.17
CA GLN A 79 9.51 3.29 -6.25
C GLN A 79 10.92 3.32 -5.64
N LEU A 80 11.44 2.19 -5.20
CA LEU A 80 12.79 2.07 -4.64
C LEU A 80 13.85 2.46 -5.68
N LEU A 81 13.75 1.92 -6.89
CA LEU A 81 14.68 2.24 -7.99
C LEU A 81 14.60 3.72 -8.38
N PHE A 82 13.39 4.26 -8.48
CA PHE A 82 13.19 5.69 -8.77
C PHE A 82 13.82 6.57 -7.69
N LEU A 83 13.56 6.32 -6.42
CA LEU A 83 14.09 7.11 -5.32
C LEU A 83 15.62 6.99 -5.23
N SER A 84 16.18 5.81 -5.52
CA SER A 84 17.63 5.63 -5.60
C SER A 84 18.25 6.43 -6.74
N SER A 85 17.58 6.53 -7.89
CA SER A 85 18.06 7.32 -9.03
C SER A 85 18.01 8.83 -8.80
N VAL A 86 17.03 9.31 -8.00
CA VAL A 86 16.89 10.74 -7.69
C VAL A 86 17.94 11.21 -6.69
N ASP A 87 18.22 10.42 -5.66
CA ASP A 87 19.23 10.72 -4.64
C ASP A 87 19.75 9.42 -4.01
N ALA A 88 20.98 9.08 -4.33
CA ALA A 88 21.61 7.86 -3.83
C ALA A 88 22.17 7.97 -2.40
N LYS A 89 22.12 9.15 -1.77
CA LYS A 89 22.70 9.37 -0.44
C LYS A 89 21.70 9.43 0.69
N ARG A 90 20.46 9.82 0.39
CA ARG A 90 19.41 9.96 1.39
C ARG A 90 18.67 8.64 1.58
N ASP A 91 18.38 8.32 2.83
CA ASP A 91 17.60 7.13 3.18
C ASP A 91 16.20 7.11 2.54
N ILE A 92 15.70 5.91 2.35
CA ILE A 92 14.32 5.65 1.97
C ILE A 92 13.62 5.03 3.18
N GLN A 93 12.39 5.44 3.48
CA GLN A 93 11.61 4.90 4.59
C GLN A 93 10.45 4.06 4.07
N ILE A 94 10.32 2.83 4.55
CA ILE A 94 9.17 1.97 4.27
C ILE A 94 8.35 1.79 5.55
N TYR A 95 7.13 2.29 5.53
CA TYR A 95 6.14 2.07 6.58
C TYR A 95 5.36 0.80 6.28
N ILE A 96 5.37 -0.16 7.21
CA ILE A 96 4.86 -1.51 7.01
C ILE A 96 3.64 -1.76 7.89
N ASN A 97 2.51 -2.09 7.24
CA ASN A 97 1.31 -2.61 7.88
C ASN A 97 0.72 -3.71 6.98
N SER A 98 1.34 -4.89 7.00
CA SER A 98 1.07 -5.95 6.05
C SER A 98 1.02 -7.32 6.72
N PRO A 99 0.05 -8.18 6.34
CA PRO A 99 0.00 -9.57 6.79
C PRO A 99 1.08 -10.46 6.13
N GLY A 100 1.89 -9.92 5.22
CA GLY A 100 2.78 -10.70 4.36
C GLY A 100 2.10 -11.09 3.04
N GLY A 101 2.50 -12.20 2.44
CA GLY A 101 1.94 -12.66 1.18
C GLY A 101 2.90 -13.54 0.39
N VAL A 102 2.94 -13.40 -0.93
CA VAL A 102 3.71 -14.22 -1.84
C VAL A 102 5.21 -14.09 -1.59
N VAL A 103 5.87 -15.21 -1.32
CA VAL A 103 7.28 -15.24 -0.93
C VAL A 103 8.19 -14.69 -2.03
N TYR A 104 8.01 -15.12 -3.28
CA TYR A 104 8.87 -14.64 -4.38
C TYR A 104 8.71 -13.14 -4.64
N SER A 105 7.49 -12.63 -4.54
CA SER A 105 7.20 -11.20 -4.67
C SER A 105 7.86 -10.40 -3.55
N GLY A 106 7.84 -10.93 -2.33
CA GLY A 106 8.54 -10.33 -1.19
C GLY A 106 10.07 -10.39 -1.31
N LEU A 107 10.61 -11.50 -1.81
CA LEU A 107 12.07 -11.63 -2.06
C LEU A 107 12.53 -10.63 -3.13
N ALA A 108 11.73 -10.34 -4.14
CA ALA A 108 12.05 -9.33 -5.14
C ALA A 108 12.15 -7.92 -4.53
N ILE A 109 11.28 -7.58 -3.58
CA ILE A 109 11.41 -6.34 -2.79
C ILE A 109 12.68 -6.38 -1.94
N TYR A 110 12.91 -7.49 -1.23
CA TYR A 110 14.07 -7.69 -0.37
C TYR A 110 15.38 -7.46 -1.13
N ASP A 111 15.53 -8.13 -2.27
CA ASP A 111 16.74 -8.01 -3.10
C ASP A 111 16.90 -6.58 -3.63
N THR A 112 15.81 -5.92 -4.02
CA THR A 112 15.85 -4.52 -4.47
C THR A 112 16.31 -3.59 -3.35
N MET A 113 15.81 -3.79 -2.11
CA MET A 113 16.26 -3.01 -0.94
C MET A 113 17.77 -3.11 -0.70
N HIS A 114 18.38 -4.27 -0.99
CA HIS A 114 19.82 -4.49 -0.83
C HIS A 114 20.64 -4.11 -2.06
N PHE A 115 20.02 -4.05 -3.22
CA PHE A 115 20.67 -3.69 -4.48
C PHE A 115 20.89 -2.19 -4.61
N ILE A 116 19.95 -1.37 -4.12
CA ILE A 116 20.02 0.09 -4.22
C ILE A 116 21.07 0.68 -3.26
N THR A 117 21.61 1.84 -3.60
CA THR A 117 22.63 2.51 -2.79
C THR A 117 22.11 3.11 -1.49
N PRO A 118 20.92 3.78 -1.46
CA PRO A 118 20.39 4.34 -0.22
C PRO A 118 20.11 3.28 0.82
N ASP A 119 20.35 3.59 2.08
CA ASP A 119 19.84 2.78 3.19
C ASP A 119 18.30 2.81 3.22
N VAL A 120 17.71 1.66 3.44
CA VAL A 120 16.26 1.53 3.59
C VAL A 120 15.93 1.38 5.08
N ALA A 121 15.27 2.37 5.65
CA ALA A 121 14.70 2.31 6.99
C ALA A 121 13.32 1.65 6.94
N THR A 122 13.00 0.78 7.89
CA THR A 122 11.72 0.07 7.94
C THR A 122 11.02 0.32 9.26
N ILE A 123 9.75 0.66 9.21
CA ILE A 123 8.94 1.02 10.37
C ILE A 123 7.63 0.22 10.38
N CYS A 124 7.42 -0.65 11.35
CA CYS A 124 6.16 -1.35 11.54
C CYS A 124 5.13 -0.43 12.20
N THR A 125 3.99 -0.18 11.55
CA THR A 125 2.95 0.73 12.06
C THR A 125 1.72 0.02 12.62
N GLY A 126 1.46 -1.21 12.26
CA GLY A 126 0.36 -2.03 12.74
C GLY A 126 0.80 -3.46 12.89
N ILE A 127 0.92 -4.16 11.77
CA ILE A 127 1.41 -5.53 11.74
C ILE A 127 2.47 -5.70 10.65
N ALA A 128 3.52 -6.44 10.97
CA ALA A 128 4.45 -6.99 9.99
C ALA A 128 4.48 -8.50 10.19
N ALA A 129 3.72 -9.23 9.37
CA ALA A 129 3.59 -10.67 9.52
C ALA A 129 4.19 -11.42 8.33
N SER A 130 4.69 -12.64 8.59
CA SER A 130 5.20 -13.53 7.54
C SER A 130 6.25 -12.83 6.66
N MET A 131 6.06 -12.77 5.34
CA MET A 131 6.99 -12.11 4.43
C MET A 131 7.20 -10.62 4.74
N ALA A 132 6.20 -9.93 5.29
CA ALA A 132 6.36 -8.54 5.74
C ALA A 132 7.30 -8.42 6.96
N ALA A 133 7.36 -9.44 7.83
CA ALA A 133 8.33 -9.47 8.92
C ALA A 133 9.77 -9.62 8.38
N VAL A 134 9.96 -10.39 7.31
CA VAL A 134 11.23 -10.50 6.62
C VAL A 134 11.66 -9.15 6.05
N LEU A 135 10.74 -8.44 5.38
CA LEU A 135 11.02 -7.10 4.85
C LEU A 135 11.30 -6.07 5.96
N LEU A 136 10.62 -6.15 7.09
CA LEU A 136 10.95 -5.32 8.26
C LEU A 136 12.40 -5.58 8.72
N CYS A 137 12.80 -6.85 8.79
CA CYS A 137 14.16 -7.23 9.17
C CYS A 137 15.22 -6.87 8.11
N ALA A 138 14.82 -6.73 6.85
CA ALA A 138 15.70 -6.33 5.75
C ALA A 138 16.14 -4.85 5.83
N GLY A 139 15.47 -4.05 6.63
CA GLY A 139 15.87 -2.66 6.86
C GLY A 139 17.30 -2.53 7.37
N ALA A 140 17.97 -1.44 7.04
CA ALA A 140 19.37 -1.18 7.40
C ALA A 140 19.58 -1.26 8.92
N LYS A 141 20.78 -1.70 9.33
CA LYS A 141 21.12 -1.85 10.74
C LYS A 141 20.96 -0.52 11.49
N GLY A 142 20.20 -0.55 12.59
CA GLY A 142 19.91 0.65 13.39
C GLY A 142 18.77 1.54 12.84
N LYS A 143 18.20 1.18 11.67
CA LYS A 143 17.12 1.93 11.02
C LYS A 143 15.81 1.13 10.93
N ARG A 144 15.65 0.17 11.83
CA ARG A 144 14.44 -0.67 11.96
C ARG A 144 13.69 -0.27 13.21
N ALA A 145 12.40 -0.02 13.10
CA ALA A 145 11.57 0.43 14.20
C ALA A 145 10.17 -0.21 14.16
N GLY A 146 9.48 -0.14 15.27
CA GLY A 146 8.05 -0.47 15.38
C GLY A 146 7.38 0.51 16.32
N LEU A 147 6.14 0.88 16.02
CA LEU A 147 5.33 1.70 16.91
C LEU A 147 4.90 0.88 18.14
N SER A 148 4.57 1.54 19.23
CA SER A 148 4.35 0.92 20.56
C SER A 148 3.31 -0.21 20.55
N HIS A 149 2.31 -0.15 19.69
CA HIS A 149 1.25 -1.15 19.59
C HIS A 149 1.37 -2.04 18.34
N SER A 150 2.45 -1.88 17.55
CA SER A 150 2.69 -2.73 16.39
C SER A 150 3.05 -4.16 16.80
N ARG A 151 2.79 -5.09 15.90
CA ARG A 151 3.08 -6.51 16.11
C ARG A 151 3.95 -7.04 14.98
N VAL A 152 4.91 -7.87 15.33
CA VAL A 152 5.71 -8.62 14.37
C VAL A 152 5.40 -10.11 14.58
N MET A 153 5.05 -10.80 13.50
CA MET A 153 4.71 -12.21 13.54
C MET A 153 5.52 -12.99 12.52
N ILE A 154 6.15 -14.05 13.00
CA ILE A 154 6.84 -15.03 12.15
C ILE A 154 6.14 -16.37 12.32
N HIS A 155 5.97 -17.09 11.24
CA HIS A 155 5.44 -18.44 11.23
C HIS A 155 6.14 -19.29 10.17
N GLN A 156 5.95 -20.58 10.23
CA GLN A 156 6.46 -21.48 9.18
C GLN A 156 5.86 -21.12 7.81
N PRO A 157 6.58 -21.33 6.71
CA PRO A 157 6.03 -21.12 5.38
C PRO A 157 4.77 -21.97 5.18
N LEU A 158 3.74 -21.35 4.61
CA LEU A 158 2.54 -22.01 4.14
C LEU A 158 2.62 -22.03 2.62
N GLY A 159 2.72 -23.20 2.04
CA GLY A 159 2.77 -23.36 0.61
C GLY A 159 2.10 -24.67 0.21
N GLY A 160 1.44 -24.69 -0.90
CA GLY A 160 0.88 -25.85 -1.57
C GLY A 160 1.44 -25.97 -2.97
#